data_eb0bbc413d7964427be2c2712b190350
#
_entry.id   eb0bbc413d7964427be2c2712b190350
#
_cell.length_a   1.000
_cell.length_b   1.000
_cell.length_c   1.000
_cell.angle_alpha   90.00
_cell.angle_beta   90.00
_cell.angle_gamma   90.00
#
_symmetry.space_group_name_H-M   'P 1'
#
loop_
_entity.id
_entity.type
_entity.pdbx_description
1 polymer ?
#
loop_
_entity_poly.entity_id
_entity_poly.type
_entity_poly.pdbx_seq_one_letter_code
_entity_poly.pdbx_strand_id
1 'polypeptide(L)'
;MEKVVEKSGPTLEQELKKVFGMKSETSLGGSRIENLGKYFLDKHTGQVSLVTYHRGDPVRWNVLRETVPEDWVDDEDAVNYQLVRYGDHDDNILLINLNSGAMWAIDTKGIGYRNTRLKYIPAVDTSF
;
A
#
# COMPACT_ATOMS: atom_id res chain seq x y z
N MET A 1 -24.74 -5.32 -19.53
CA MET A 1 -24.46 -5.44 -18.96
C MET A 1 -24.15 -5.88 -18.77
N GLU A 2 -23.63 -5.85 -18.88
CA GLU A 2 -23.10 -6.03 -18.27
C GLU A 2 -22.86 -6.29 -17.91
N LYS A 3 -22.66 -6.47 -18.11
CA LYS A 3 -22.13 -6.63 -17.46
C LYS A 3 -22.15 -6.62 -16.85
N VAL A 4 -22.37 -6.67 -17.17
CA VAL A 4 -22.17 -6.51 -16.23
C VAL A 4 -21.98 -6.79 -15.91
N VAL A 5 -21.80 -6.92 -16.12
CA VAL A 5 -21.40 -6.91 -15.42
C VAL A 5 -21.06 -7.30 -15.26
N GLU A 6 -20.55 -7.42 -15.39
CA GLU A 6 -20.07 -7.46 -14.80
C GLU A 6 -19.74 -7.62 -14.57
N LYS A 7 -19.51 -7.91 -14.76
CA LYS A 7 -19.11 -7.87 -14.32
C LYS A 7 -19.19 -7.62 -14.00
N SER A 8 -19.28 -7.55 -14.27
CA SER A 8 -19.40 -7.05 -13.78
C SER A 8 -19.30 -6.48 -14.00
N GLY A 9 -19.11 -6.45 -14.55
CA GLY A 9 -19.00 -5.47 -15.13
C GLY A 9 -18.29 -4.78 -14.87
N PRO A 10 -18.06 -3.91 -15.75
CA PRO A 10 -17.28 -3.11 -14.99
C PRO A 10 -17.90 -3.23 -13.72
N THR A 11 -17.09 -3.24 -12.88
CA THR A 11 -17.56 -3.30 -11.57
C THR A 11 -18.19 -1.99 -11.24
N LEU A 12 -18.97 -2.00 -10.23
CA LEU A 12 -19.51 -0.77 -9.69
C LEU A 12 -18.39 0.18 -9.35
N GLU A 13 -17.28 -0.33 -8.88
CA GLU A 13 -16.16 0.52 -8.58
C GLU A 13 -15.65 1.25 -9.76
N GLN A 14 -15.59 0.60 -10.90
CA GLN A 14 -15.11 1.24 -12.09
C GLN A 14 -16.05 2.35 -12.54
N GLU A 15 -17.33 2.12 -12.39
CA GLU A 15 -18.29 3.15 -12.70
C GLU A 15 -18.15 4.34 -11.78
N LEU A 16 -17.94 4.08 -10.51
CA LEU A 16 -17.77 5.15 -9.54
C LEU A 16 -16.53 5.94 -9.81
N LYS A 17 -15.46 5.29 -10.21
CA LYS A 17 -14.24 6.02 -10.55
C LYS A 17 -14.46 6.96 -11.72
N LYS A 18 -15.20 6.55 -12.69
CA LYS A 18 -15.48 7.42 -13.79
C LYS A 18 -16.27 8.62 -13.35
N VAL A 19 -17.24 8.41 -12.51
CA VAL A 19 -18.09 9.50 -12.04
C VAL A 19 -17.30 10.47 -11.20
N PHE A 20 -16.47 9.97 -10.32
CA PHE A 20 -15.76 10.81 -9.38
C PHE A 20 -14.45 11.32 -9.93
N GLY A 21 -14.13 10.80 -11.00
CA GLY A 21 -12.81 11.12 -11.44
C GLY A 21 -11.87 10.52 -10.49
N MET A 22 -12.27 10.42 -10.04
CA MET A 22 -11.85 10.10 -9.22
C MET A 22 -11.74 10.39 -8.24
N LYS A 23 -12.08 10.53 -7.78
CA LYS A 23 -12.12 10.76 -6.82
C LYS A 23 -12.10 10.18 -6.04
N SER A 24 -12.02 9.96 -5.90
CA SER A 24 -11.96 9.45 -5.22
C SER A 24 -12.23 8.80 -4.80
N GLU A 25 -12.27 8.53 -4.82
CA GLU A 25 -12.53 7.85 -4.49
C GLU A 25 -12.29 7.33 -3.87
N THR A 26 -12.23 7.68 -3.56
CA THR A 26 -12.00 7.18 -2.69
C THR A 26 -11.85 5.87 -2.58
N SER A 27 -11.54 5.59 -2.03
CA SER A 27 -11.22 4.40 -1.87
C SER A 27 -12.29 3.48 -1.69
N LEU A 28 -12.87 3.27 -2.54
CA LEU A 28 -13.78 2.31 -2.63
C LEU A 28 -13.05 1.06 -2.79
N GLY A 29 -13.08 0.14 -2.12
CA GLY A 29 -12.36 -1.08 -2.08
C GLY A 29 -11.63 -1.50 -3.34
N GLY A 30 -12.07 -1.05 -4.52
CA GLY A 30 -11.39 -1.39 -5.75
C GLY A 30 -10.30 -0.44 -6.17
N SER A 31 -10.09 0.62 -5.43
CA SER A 31 -9.05 1.56 -5.79
C SER A 31 -7.68 0.91 -5.67
N ARG A 32 -6.87 1.09 -6.70
CA ARG A 32 -5.54 0.51 -6.71
C ARG A 32 -4.59 1.23 -5.75
N ILE A 33 -4.78 2.53 -5.57
CA ILE A 33 -3.90 3.32 -4.73
C ILE A 33 -4.55 3.58 -3.39
N GLU A 34 -3.83 3.29 -2.32
CA GLU A 34 -4.27 3.55 -0.96
C GLU A 34 -3.42 4.67 -0.37
N ASN A 35 -4.03 5.56 0.37
CA ASN A 35 -3.32 6.63 1.04
C ASN A 35 -3.49 6.50 2.55
N LEU A 36 -2.39 6.61 3.27
CA LEU A 36 -2.40 6.60 4.73
C LEU A 36 -1.42 7.67 5.19
N GLY A 37 -1.95 8.85 5.50
CA GLY A 37 -1.13 10.01 5.85
C GLY A 37 -0.24 10.42 4.69
N LYS A 38 1.06 10.50 4.92
CA LYS A 38 2.01 10.87 3.88
C LYS A 38 2.44 9.67 3.03
N TYR A 39 1.95 8.48 3.35
CA TYR A 39 2.31 7.26 2.65
C TYR A 39 1.24 6.89 1.63
N PHE A 40 1.70 6.38 0.49
CA PHE A 40 0.84 5.93 -0.57
C PHE A 40 1.27 4.53 -0.96
N LEU A 41 0.32 3.68 -1.26
CA LEU A 41 0.58 2.30 -1.62
C LEU A 41 -0.08 1.98 -2.94
N ASP A 42 0.68 1.36 -3.84
CA ASP A 42 0.11 0.67 -4.98
C ASP A 42 -0.26 -0.72 -4.49
N LYS A 43 -1.54 -0.99 -4.33
CA LYS A 43 -1.99 -2.23 -3.71
C LYS A 43 -1.75 -3.46 -4.57
N HIS A 44 -1.50 -3.27 -5.85
CA HIS A 44 -1.19 -4.40 -6.73
C HIS A 44 0.27 -4.81 -6.59
N THR A 45 1.18 -3.86 -6.62
CA THR A 45 2.61 -4.16 -6.65
C THR A 45 3.28 -4.13 -5.30
N GLY A 46 2.66 -3.50 -4.32
CA GLY A 46 3.27 -3.32 -3.01
C GLY A 46 4.25 -2.15 -2.94
N GLN A 47 4.34 -1.35 -3.99
CA GLN A 47 5.22 -0.19 -3.95
C GLN A 47 4.66 0.84 -3.00
N VAL A 48 5.44 1.21 -1.99
CA VAL A 48 5.09 2.27 -1.05
C VAL A 48 5.88 3.50 -1.42
N SER A 49 5.21 4.64 -1.38
CA SER A 49 5.85 5.94 -1.59
C SER A 49 5.49 6.85 -0.44
N LEU A 50 6.31 7.83 -0.19
CA LEU A 50 5.95 8.88 0.74
C LEU A 50 6.20 10.22 0.08
N VAL A 51 5.44 11.23 0.49
CA VAL A 51 5.57 12.58 -0.07
C VAL A 51 5.99 13.50 1.06
N THR A 52 7.05 14.24 0.82
CA THR A 52 7.53 15.25 1.76
C THR A 52 7.72 16.55 1.00
N TYR A 53 8.01 17.62 1.71
CA TYR A 53 8.32 18.88 1.08
C TYR A 53 9.81 19.15 1.22
N HIS A 54 10.42 19.55 0.13
CA HIS A 54 11.82 19.94 0.13
C HIS A 54 11.89 21.31 -0.51
N ARG A 55 12.30 22.29 0.28
CA ARG A 55 12.38 23.70 -0.17
C ARG A 55 11.04 24.18 -0.75
N GLY A 56 9.95 23.76 -0.14
CA GLY A 56 8.63 24.19 -0.56
C GLY A 56 8.01 23.37 -1.66
N ASP A 57 8.77 22.46 -2.26
CA ASP A 57 8.25 21.60 -3.33
C ASP A 57 7.96 20.19 -2.83
N PRO A 58 6.88 19.58 -3.28
CA PRO A 58 6.62 18.19 -2.92
C PRO A 58 7.59 17.26 -3.63
N VAL A 59 8.09 16.29 -2.88
CA VAL A 59 8.99 15.27 -3.42
C VAL A 59 8.41 13.91 -3.07
N ARG A 60 8.35 13.03 -4.05
CA ARG A 60 7.87 11.68 -3.85
C ARG A 60 9.05 10.74 -3.77
N TRP A 61 9.13 10.00 -2.68
CA TRP A 61 10.20 9.05 -2.44
C TRP A 61 9.62 7.65 -2.54
N ASN A 62 10.21 6.80 -3.35
CA ASN A 62 9.82 5.39 -3.35
C ASN A 62 10.56 4.70 -2.23
N VAL A 63 9.81 4.03 -1.37
CA VAL A 63 10.38 3.37 -0.19
C VAL A 63 10.86 1.99 -0.61
N LEU A 64 12.14 1.74 -0.38
CA LEU A 64 12.71 0.44 -0.69
C LEU A 64 12.21 -0.60 0.31
N ARG A 65 11.95 -1.78 -0.18
CA ARG A 65 11.45 -2.87 0.63
C ARG A 65 12.52 -3.95 0.76
N GLU A 66 12.74 -4.38 2.00
CA GLU A 66 13.68 -5.43 2.27
C GLU A 66 13.23 -6.72 1.57
N THR A 67 14.14 -7.37 0.88
CA THR A 67 13.82 -8.58 0.15
C THR A 67 13.73 -9.76 1.11
N VAL A 68 12.77 -10.62 0.87
CA VAL A 68 12.61 -11.85 1.66
C VAL A 68 12.43 -13.01 0.70
N PRO A 69 12.68 -14.24 1.18
CA PRO A 69 12.36 -15.40 0.35
C PRO A 69 10.87 -15.40 0.06
N GLU A 70 10.52 -15.47 -1.21
CA GLU A 70 9.13 -15.41 -1.59
C GLU A 70 8.66 -16.78 -2.03
N ASP A 71 7.61 -17.25 -1.40
CA ASP A 71 6.97 -18.49 -1.78
C ASP A 71 5.52 -18.27 -2.17
N TRP A 72 5.19 -17.03 -2.50
CA TRP A 72 3.83 -16.69 -2.92
C TRP A 72 3.87 -16.01 -4.28
N VAL A 73 2.73 -15.98 -4.93
CA VAL A 73 2.57 -15.32 -6.21
C VAL A 73 1.50 -14.26 -6.08
N ASP A 74 1.82 -13.04 -6.50
CA ASP A 74 0.86 -11.95 -6.53
C ASP A 74 0.17 -11.93 -7.89
N ASP A 75 -1.09 -11.56 -7.89
CA ASP A 75 -1.84 -11.32 -9.11
C ASP A 75 -1.68 -9.84 -9.45
N GLU A 76 -0.97 -9.54 -10.51
CA GLU A 76 -0.67 -8.15 -10.84
C GLU A 76 -1.89 -7.32 -11.17
N ASP A 77 -3.02 -7.96 -11.41
CA ASP A 77 -4.27 -7.25 -11.70
C ASP A 77 -5.20 -7.18 -10.50
N ALA A 78 -4.74 -7.55 -9.34
CA ALA A 78 -5.56 -7.61 -8.15
C ALA A 78 -4.89 -6.91 -6.98
N VAL A 79 -5.65 -6.73 -5.91
CA VAL A 79 -5.12 -6.17 -4.67
C VAL A 79 -4.36 -7.26 -3.94
N ASN A 80 -3.08 -7.04 -3.72
CA ASN A 80 -2.21 -7.99 -3.04
C ASN A 80 -1.64 -7.44 -1.74
N TYR A 81 -1.75 -6.13 -1.50
CA TYR A 81 -1.10 -5.48 -0.36
C TYR A 81 -2.04 -4.51 0.33
N GLN A 82 -1.74 -4.25 1.57
CA GLN A 82 -2.50 -3.30 2.39
C GLN A 82 -1.55 -2.59 3.35
N LEU A 83 -1.81 -1.30 3.60
CA LEU A 83 -1.13 -0.57 4.67
C LEU A 83 -2.01 -0.56 5.91
N VAL A 84 -1.38 -0.68 7.06
CA VAL A 84 -2.07 -0.63 8.34
C VAL A 84 -1.28 0.26 9.28
N ARG A 85 -1.98 1.13 9.99
CA ARG A 85 -1.36 1.95 11.02
C ARG A 85 -1.53 1.26 12.37
N TYR A 86 -0.49 1.29 13.18
CA TYR A 86 -0.56 0.75 14.53
C TYR A 86 0.02 1.77 15.50
N GLY A 87 -0.47 1.78 16.71
CA GLY A 87 -0.01 2.73 17.73
C GLY A 87 -0.39 4.16 17.39
N ASP A 88 0.29 5.11 18.01
CA ASP A 88 -0.08 6.52 17.92
C ASP A 88 0.82 7.37 17.04
N HIS A 89 1.88 6.81 16.51
CA HIS A 89 2.82 7.59 15.72
C HIS A 89 2.49 7.46 14.24
N ASP A 90 2.61 8.56 13.50
CA ASP A 90 2.27 8.59 12.09
C ASP A 90 3.12 7.67 11.23
N ASP A 91 4.32 7.33 11.68
CA ASP A 91 5.20 6.45 10.93
C ASP A 91 5.09 5.00 11.38
N ASN A 92 4.17 4.69 12.28
CA ASN A 92 3.93 3.30 12.66
C ASN A 92 3.02 2.65 11.63
N ILE A 93 3.62 2.28 10.53
CA ILE A 93 2.91 1.74 9.38
C ILE A 93 3.46 0.36 9.05
N LEU A 94 2.55 -0.56 8.80
CA LEU A 94 2.89 -1.90 8.33
C LEU A 94 2.40 -2.07 6.90
N LEU A 95 3.21 -2.73 6.10
CA LEU A 95 2.79 -3.21 4.78
C LEU A 95 2.56 -4.71 4.91
N ILE A 96 1.43 -5.18 4.47
CA ILE A 96 1.06 -6.59 4.57
C ILE A 96 0.80 -7.13 3.18
N ASN A 97 1.41 -8.28 2.85
CA ASN A 97 1.04 -9.02 1.66
C ASN A 97 -0.12 -9.93 2.01
N LEU A 98 -1.24 -9.74 1.34
CA LEU A 98 -2.49 -10.43 1.67
C LEU A 98 -2.49 -11.89 1.24
N ASN A 99 -1.58 -12.27 0.34
CA ASN A 99 -1.52 -13.64 -0.15
C ASN A 99 -0.71 -14.54 0.78
N SER A 100 0.34 -14.00 1.37
CA SER A 100 1.25 -14.79 2.20
C SER A 100 1.19 -14.44 3.67
N GLY A 101 0.69 -13.26 4.01
CA GLY A 101 0.75 -12.75 5.38
C GLY A 101 2.09 -12.11 5.73
N ALA A 102 3.00 -12.01 4.78
CA ALA A 102 4.29 -11.37 5.04
C ALA A 102 4.08 -9.90 5.41
N MET A 103 4.90 -9.41 6.31
CA MET A 103 4.76 -8.05 6.83
C MET A 103 6.08 -7.32 6.84
N TRP A 104 6.01 -6.02 6.58
CA TRP A 104 7.15 -5.12 6.69
C TRP A 104 6.71 -3.90 7.48
N ALA A 105 7.63 -3.32 8.23
CA ALA A 105 7.38 -2.09 8.98
C ALA A 105 8.17 -0.95 8.37
N ILE A 106 7.59 0.23 8.39
CA ILE A 106 8.31 1.44 8.00
C ILE A 106 9.41 1.69 9.03
N ASP A 107 10.60 1.92 8.56
CA ASP A 107 11.75 2.24 9.39
C ASP A 107 12.35 3.55 8.87
N THR A 108 12.19 4.62 9.64
CA THR A 108 12.73 5.93 9.28
C THR A 108 13.99 6.15 10.07
N LYS A 109 15.11 5.79 9.53
CA LYS A 109 16.35 5.94 10.25
C LYS A 109 16.94 7.31 10.08
N GLY A 110 17.37 7.88 11.18
CA GLY A 110 18.12 9.12 11.13
C GLY A 110 17.28 10.33 10.81
N ILE A 111 17.90 11.31 10.21
CA ILE A 111 17.27 12.59 9.92
C ILE A 111 16.74 12.58 8.51
N GLY A 112 15.50 12.97 8.36
CA GLY A 112 14.83 13.03 7.06
C GLY A 112 14.36 11.66 6.61
N TYR A 113 13.84 11.61 5.39
CA TYR A 113 13.21 10.39 4.91
C TYR A 113 14.02 9.64 3.86
N ARG A 114 15.25 10.08 3.61
CA ARG A 114 16.09 9.44 2.59
C ARG A 114 16.41 7.99 2.91
N ASN A 115 16.47 7.67 4.21
CA ASN A 115 16.81 6.32 4.63
C ASN A 115 15.59 5.52 5.07
N THR A 116 14.41 6.02 4.76
CA THR A 116 13.19 5.30 5.07
C THR A 116 13.11 4.04 4.22
N ARG A 117 12.78 2.94 4.84
CA ARG A 117 12.63 1.67 4.15
C ARG A 117 11.63 0.79 4.86
N LEU A 118 11.24 -0.27 4.19
CA LEU A 118 10.34 -1.28 4.75
C LEU A 118 11.18 -2.46 5.19
N LYS A 119 11.20 -2.70 6.50
CA LYS A 119 11.94 -3.80 7.08
C LYS A 119 11.03 -4.98 7.31
N TYR A 120 11.49 -6.15 6.88
CA TYR A 120 10.72 -7.37 7.03
C TYR A 120 10.58 -7.75 8.50
N ILE A 121 9.39 -8.20 8.87
CA ILE A 121 9.09 -8.67 10.21
C ILE A 121 8.86 -10.17 10.13
N PRO A 122 9.82 -10.98 10.52
CA PRO A 122 9.63 -12.43 10.50
C PRO A 122 8.67 -12.87 11.60
N ALA A 123 7.92 -13.90 11.33
CA ALA A 123 7.07 -14.49 12.35
C ALA A 123 7.93 -15.21 13.37
N VAL A 124 7.51 -15.11 14.63
CA VAL A 124 8.20 -15.78 15.72
C VAL A 124 7.18 -16.66 16.42
N ASP A 125 7.52 -17.91 16.58
CA ASP A 125 6.60 -18.82 17.27
C ASP A 125 6.58 -18.52 18.75
N THR A 126 5.39 -18.49 19.32
CA THR A 126 5.27 -18.33 20.73
C THR A 126 5.25 -19.73 21.34
N SER A 127 6.28 -20.03 22.06
CA SER A 127 6.33 -21.33 22.72
C SER A 127 6.80 -21.10 24.12
N PHE A 128 5.91 -21.03 25.03
CA PHE A 128 6.22 -20.80 26.43
C PHE A 128 5.57 -21.85 27.30
#